data_6e276d5b107339f977f4fdb401247473
#
_entry.id   6e276d5b107339f977f4fdb401247473
#
_cell.length_a   1.000
_cell.length_b   1.000
_cell.length_c   1.000
_cell.angle_alpha   90.00
_cell.angle_beta   90.00
_cell.angle_gamma   90.00
#
_symmetry.space_group_name_H-M   'P 1'
#
loop_
_entity.id
_entity.type
_entity.pdbx_description
1 polymer ?
#
loop_
_entity_poly.entity_id
_entity_poly.type
_entity_poly.pdbx_seq_one_letter_code
_entity_poly.pdbx_strand_id
1 'polypeptide(L)'
;VVEISTMEKQVSSRGRVTKKSVPAKLKFLPIGRFDHSVDILWDRVRDDHRISVIRDAVFLNWRYLERPDQKYYAFGMYEDNALAGYVILKLYKDGEILKGHIIDILSLSGREDIALSLIEESENFFIENKTDIESAWVSGSGLYNDILLAKGFKPLRPRPLICRLNFDKEKYKPVLNGKNWYFTMGDTTEIF
;
A
#
# COMPACT_ATOMS: atom_id res chain seq x y z
N VAL A 1 -8.11 3.95 -20.70
CA VAL A 1 -8.42 4.49 -19.37
C VAL A 1 -7.57 3.72 -18.36
N VAL A 2 -6.84 4.43 -17.52
CA VAL A 2 -6.13 3.82 -16.41
C VAL A 2 -7.13 3.68 -15.26
N GLU A 3 -7.35 2.48 -14.77
CA GLU A 3 -8.29 2.20 -13.69
C GLU A 3 -7.55 1.83 -12.42
N ILE A 4 -8.00 2.40 -11.31
CA ILE A 4 -7.55 2.07 -9.98
C ILE A 4 -8.61 1.18 -9.35
N SER A 5 -8.20 0.04 -8.84
CA SER A 5 -9.06 -0.83 -8.06
C SER A 5 -9.17 -0.29 -6.64
N THR A 6 -10.39 0.11 -6.26
CA THR A 6 -10.75 0.31 -4.86
C THR A 6 -11.21 -1.01 -4.30
N MET A 7 -10.57 -1.49 -3.25
CA MET A 7 -10.82 -2.78 -2.62
C MET A 7 -11.36 -2.57 -1.21
N GLU A 8 -12.41 -3.29 -0.84
CA GLU A 8 -12.94 -3.28 0.53
C GLU A 8 -13.23 -4.68 1.04
N LYS A 9 -13.11 -4.85 2.35
CA LYS A 9 -13.46 -6.05 3.07
C LYS A 9 -14.08 -5.69 4.42
N GLN A 10 -15.20 -6.34 4.77
CA GLN A 10 -15.77 -6.25 6.11
C GLN A 10 -14.88 -7.03 7.08
N VAL A 11 -14.50 -6.41 8.18
CA VAL A 11 -13.77 -7.09 9.25
C VAL A 11 -14.76 -7.92 10.03
N SER A 12 -14.58 -9.24 10.02
CA SER A 12 -15.40 -10.11 10.85
C SER A 12 -15.08 -9.85 12.32
N SER A 13 -16.07 -9.45 13.10
CA SER A 13 -15.96 -9.28 14.56
C SER A 13 -15.52 -10.55 15.30
N ARG A 14 -15.43 -11.69 14.61
CA ARG A 14 -14.90 -12.97 15.06
C ARG A 14 -13.53 -13.31 14.43
N GLY A 15 -12.93 -12.36 13.69
CA GLY A 15 -11.61 -12.53 13.14
C GLY A 15 -10.62 -12.77 14.30
N ARG A 16 -10.23 -14.03 14.51
CA ARG A 16 -9.04 -14.32 15.29
C ARG A 16 -7.89 -13.71 14.51
N VAL A 17 -7.08 -12.89 15.20
CA VAL A 17 -5.72 -12.62 14.76
C VAL A 17 -5.14 -13.97 14.36
N THR A 18 -5.09 -14.25 13.08
CA THR A 18 -4.43 -15.45 12.58
C THR A 18 -2.94 -15.16 12.70
N LYS A 19 -2.35 -15.55 13.83
CA LYS A 19 -0.90 -15.73 13.93
C LYS A 19 -0.49 -16.86 12.97
N LYS A 20 -0.67 -16.67 11.67
CA LYS A 20 0.22 -17.28 10.72
C LYS A 20 1.56 -16.64 11.00
N SER A 21 2.47 -17.39 11.57
CA SER A 21 3.80 -16.91 11.88
C SER A 21 4.39 -16.33 10.61
N VAL A 22 4.65 -15.02 10.61
CA VAL A 22 5.63 -14.41 9.70
C VAL A 22 6.80 -15.40 9.62
N PRO A 23 7.25 -15.80 8.43
CA PRO A 23 8.38 -16.72 8.31
C PRO A 23 9.48 -16.31 9.30
N ALA A 24 10.09 -17.25 10.00
CA ALA A 24 11.00 -17.00 11.14
C ALA A 24 12.15 -16.00 10.82
N LYS A 25 12.40 -15.76 9.54
CA LYS A 25 13.39 -14.79 9.05
C LYS A 25 12.86 -13.36 8.90
N LEU A 26 11.53 -13.17 8.87
CA LEU A 26 10.92 -11.87 8.69
C LEU A 26 10.53 -11.25 10.02
N LYS A 27 10.72 -9.93 10.14
CA LYS A 27 10.31 -9.15 11.31
C LYS A 27 9.45 -7.99 10.86
N PHE A 28 8.25 -7.88 11.40
CA PHE A 28 7.36 -6.75 11.19
C PHE A 28 7.54 -5.76 12.34
N LEU A 29 8.06 -4.57 12.04
CA LEU A 29 8.44 -3.57 13.05
C LEU A 29 7.90 -2.19 12.69
N PRO A 30 7.51 -1.38 13.70
CA PRO A 30 7.09 0.00 13.46
C PRO A 30 8.28 0.85 12.97
N ILE A 31 7.96 1.78 12.06
CA ILE A 31 8.90 2.79 11.53
C ILE A 31 8.50 4.14 12.11
N GLY A 32 9.35 4.71 12.97
CA GLY A 32 9.16 6.07 13.50
C GLY A 32 9.66 7.16 12.54
N ARG A 33 10.63 6.84 11.71
CA ARG A 33 11.18 7.67 10.65
C ARG A 33 11.81 6.77 9.59
N PHE A 34 11.55 7.07 8.33
CA PHE A 34 12.24 6.41 7.21
C PHE A 34 13.66 6.95 7.09
N ASP A 35 14.60 6.04 6.93
CA ASP A 35 16.02 6.31 6.74
C ASP A 35 16.50 5.79 5.38
N HIS A 36 17.80 5.79 5.15
CA HIS A 36 18.43 5.32 3.91
C HIS A 36 18.06 3.86 3.53
N SER A 37 17.56 3.04 4.44
CA SER A 37 17.14 1.67 4.12
C SER A 37 15.98 1.63 3.11
N VAL A 38 15.08 2.61 3.17
CA VAL A 38 13.98 2.70 2.19
C VAL A 38 14.47 3.21 0.84
N ASP A 39 15.51 4.05 0.80
CA ASP A 39 16.11 4.49 -0.47
C ASP A 39 16.72 3.29 -1.21
N ILE A 40 17.41 2.41 -0.48
CA ILE A 40 17.94 1.14 -1.02
C ILE A 40 16.81 0.24 -1.54
N LEU A 41 15.72 0.11 -0.79
CA LEU A 41 14.55 -0.63 -1.25
C LEU A 41 13.97 -0.02 -2.53
N TRP A 42 13.77 1.31 -2.54
CA TRP A 42 13.24 2.02 -3.70
C TRP A 42 14.11 1.85 -4.94
N ASP A 43 15.42 2.00 -4.81
CA ASP A 43 16.37 1.84 -5.92
C ASP A 43 16.33 0.44 -6.55
N ARG A 44 15.95 -0.58 -5.78
CA ARG A 44 15.82 -1.96 -6.26
C ARG A 44 14.53 -2.25 -7.00
N VAL A 45 13.47 -1.46 -6.78
CA VAL A 45 12.12 -1.75 -7.31
C VAL A 45 11.57 -0.67 -8.25
N ARG A 46 12.17 0.52 -8.29
CA ARG A 46 11.66 1.66 -9.04
C ARG A 46 11.54 1.40 -10.55
N ASP A 47 12.38 0.54 -11.09
CA ASP A 47 12.40 0.24 -12.53
C ASP A 47 11.35 -0.82 -12.94
N ASP A 48 10.67 -1.45 -11.97
CA ASP A 48 9.59 -2.41 -12.24
C ASP A 48 8.33 -1.71 -12.74
N HIS A 49 8.22 -0.42 -12.45
CA HIS A 49 7.07 0.39 -12.82
C HIS A 49 7.52 1.60 -13.64
N ARG A 50 6.96 1.75 -14.84
CA ARG A 50 7.30 2.87 -15.71
C ARG A 50 6.82 4.22 -15.18
N ILE A 51 5.76 4.20 -14.37
CA ILE A 51 5.11 5.40 -13.83
C ILE A 51 4.76 5.13 -12.38
N SER A 52 5.40 5.87 -11.51
CA SER A 52 5.16 5.85 -10.06
C SER A 52 5.65 7.15 -9.43
N VAL A 53 5.12 7.47 -8.27
CA VAL A 53 5.71 8.50 -7.41
C VAL A 53 6.97 7.95 -6.78
N ILE A 54 7.99 8.79 -6.60
CA ILE A 54 9.23 8.42 -5.89
C ILE A 54 8.87 8.08 -4.43
N ARG A 55 9.42 6.97 -3.92
CA ARG A 55 9.18 6.48 -2.56
C ARG A 55 10.48 6.40 -1.76
N ASP A 56 11.24 7.51 -1.80
CA ASP A 56 12.44 7.68 -0.98
C ASP A 56 12.10 8.13 0.46
N ALA A 57 13.11 8.15 1.32
CA ALA A 57 12.96 8.56 2.71
C ALA A 57 12.42 9.99 2.85
N VAL A 58 12.84 10.91 1.96
CA VAL A 58 12.39 12.30 1.99
C VAL A 58 10.90 12.40 1.72
N PHE A 59 10.44 11.76 0.65
CA PHE A 59 9.02 11.75 0.28
C PHE A 59 8.15 11.10 1.34
N LEU A 60 8.52 9.89 1.82
CA LEU A 60 7.70 9.13 2.76
C LEU A 60 7.59 9.82 4.13
N ASN A 61 8.70 10.41 4.62
CA ASN A 61 8.67 11.18 5.87
C ASN A 61 7.77 12.41 5.72
N TRP A 62 7.99 13.22 4.67
CA TRP A 62 7.17 14.39 4.40
C TRP A 62 5.69 14.03 4.22
N ARG A 63 5.41 12.98 3.46
CA ARG A 63 4.04 12.61 3.09
C ARG A 63 3.24 12.05 4.26
N TYR A 64 3.87 11.28 5.13
CA TYR A 64 3.17 10.49 6.14
C TYR A 64 3.56 10.79 7.59
N LEU A 65 4.83 10.98 7.90
CA LEU A 65 5.29 11.04 9.30
C LEU A 65 5.47 12.46 9.83
N GLU A 66 5.71 13.44 8.97
CA GLU A 66 5.90 14.84 9.36
C GLU A 66 4.60 15.67 9.26
N ARG A 67 3.48 15.05 8.95
CA ARG A 67 2.19 15.73 8.86
C ARG A 67 1.52 15.86 10.25
N PRO A 68 1.33 17.10 10.76
CA PRO A 68 0.74 17.31 12.08
C PRO A 68 -0.79 17.09 12.10
N ASP A 69 -1.44 17.19 10.95
CA ASP A 69 -2.89 17.12 10.78
C ASP A 69 -3.43 15.70 10.55
N GLN A 70 -2.54 14.73 10.32
CA GLN A 70 -2.91 13.37 9.98
C GLN A 70 -2.05 12.35 10.74
N LYS A 71 -2.68 11.27 11.19
CA LYS A 71 -1.97 10.19 11.86
C LYS A 71 -1.88 8.97 10.96
N TYR A 72 -0.67 8.59 10.61
CA TYR A 72 -0.36 7.37 9.90
C TYR A 72 0.44 6.42 10.78
N TYR A 73 0.37 5.14 10.46
CA TYR A 73 1.15 4.09 11.11
C TYR A 73 2.03 3.44 10.05
N ALA A 74 3.33 3.60 10.17
CA ALA A 74 4.29 3.04 9.24
C ALA A 74 4.93 1.78 9.86
N PHE A 75 5.00 0.72 9.06
CA PHE A 75 5.64 -0.53 9.45
C PHE A 75 6.56 -1.03 8.34
N GLY A 76 7.68 -1.61 8.73
CA GLY A 76 8.63 -2.26 7.83
C GLY A 76 8.64 -3.78 8.02
N MET A 77 8.78 -4.48 6.92
CA MET A 77 9.12 -5.90 6.91
C MET A 77 10.62 -6.03 6.68
N TYR A 78 11.31 -6.62 7.64
CA TYR A 78 12.77 -6.79 7.61
C TYR A 78 13.14 -8.26 7.45
N GLU A 79 14.08 -8.54 6.57
CA GLU A 79 14.73 -9.83 6.41
C GLU A 79 16.23 -9.64 6.69
N ASP A 80 16.80 -10.41 7.62
CA ASP A 80 18.21 -10.30 8.02
C ASP A 80 18.65 -8.85 8.34
N ASN A 81 17.75 -8.08 8.98
CA ASN A 81 17.86 -6.65 9.32
C ASN A 81 17.87 -5.67 8.12
N ALA A 82 17.69 -6.15 6.88
CA ALA A 82 17.47 -5.29 5.72
C ALA A 82 15.97 -5.04 5.52
N LEU A 83 15.60 -3.81 5.17
CA LEU A 83 14.21 -3.46 4.83
C LEU A 83 13.86 -4.13 3.49
N ALA A 84 12.91 -5.06 3.53
CA ALA A 84 12.46 -5.82 2.36
C ALA A 84 11.08 -5.36 1.85
N GLY A 85 10.38 -4.56 2.62
CA GLY A 85 9.11 -3.93 2.27
C GLY A 85 8.59 -3.05 3.39
N TYR A 86 7.61 -2.22 3.08
CA TYR A 86 6.91 -1.40 4.08
C TYR A 86 5.42 -1.30 3.76
N VAL A 87 4.64 -0.90 4.76
CA VAL A 87 3.24 -0.53 4.63
C VAL A 87 2.93 0.71 5.45
N ILE A 88 2.07 1.58 4.91
CA ILE A 88 1.49 2.74 5.59
C ILE A 88 0.02 2.48 5.83
N LEU A 89 -0.41 2.55 7.07
CA LEU A 89 -1.78 2.32 7.50
C LEU A 89 -2.38 3.60 8.06
N LYS A 90 -3.70 3.73 7.94
CA LYS A 90 -4.48 4.80 8.56
C LYS A 90 -5.77 4.26 9.14
N LEU A 91 -6.16 4.79 10.30
CA LEU A 91 -7.48 4.60 10.87
C LEU A 91 -8.31 5.86 10.63
N TYR A 92 -9.51 5.70 10.13
CA TYR A 92 -10.41 6.78 9.79
C TYR A 92 -11.83 6.48 10.30
N LYS A 93 -12.41 7.43 11.04
CA LYS A 93 -13.76 7.32 11.56
C LYS A 93 -14.75 8.04 10.63
N ASP A 94 -15.73 7.30 10.12
CA ASP A 94 -16.79 7.79 9.24
C ASP A 94 -18.14 7.54 9.93
N GLY A 95 -18.65 8.55 10.63
CA GLY A 95 -19.77 8.38 11.55
C GLY A 95 -19.42 7.40 12.68
N GLU A 96 -20.17 6.31 12.80
CA GLU A 96 -19.92 5.25 13.79
C GLU A 96 -18.98 4.15 13.28
N ILE A 97 -18.66 4.16 11.98
CA ILE A 97 -17.84 3.13 11.33
C ILE A 97 -16.36 3.50 11.44
N LEU A 98 -15.55 2.60 11.96
CA LEU A 98 -14.09 2.73 11.96
C LEU A 98 -13.51 1.96 10.77
N LYS A 99 -12.87 2.69 9.86
CA LYS A 99 -12.23 2.14 8.65
C LYS A 99 -10.72 2.05 8.83
N GLY A 100 -10.16 0.94 8.40
CA GLY A 100 -8.71 0.75 8.26
C GLY A 100 -8.32 0.85 6.79
N HIS A 101 -7.34 1.69 6.48
CA HIS A 101 -6.87 1.91 5.12
C HIS A 101 -5.40 1.48 4.97
N ILE A 102 -5.13 0.62 3.98
CA ILE A 102 -3.78 0.45 3.45
C ILE A 102 -3.53 1.61 2.50
N ILE A 103 -2.76 2.59 2.96
CA ILE A 103 -2.51 3.86 2.26
C ILE A 103 -1.42 3.70 1.20
N ASP A 104 -0.31 3.06 1.58
CA ASP A 104 0.81 2.77 0.70
C ASP A 104 1.45 1.45 1.09
N ILE A 105 1.96 0.71 0.11
CA ILE A 105 2.60 -0.59 0.34
C ILE A 105 3.66 -0.79 -0.74
N LEU A 106 4.84 -1.26 -0.36
CA LEU A 106 5.92 -1.57 -1.29
C LEU A 106 6.72 -2.76 -0.76
N SER A 107 7.08 -3.68 -1.64
CA SER A 107 7.94 -4.83 -1.32
C SER A 107 8.94 -5.07 -2.44
N LEU A 108 10.02 -5.78 -2.11
CA LEU A 108 10.97 -6.26 -3.12
C LEU A 108 10.27 -7.06 -4.22
N SER A 109 10.72 -6.86 -5.45
CA SER A 109 10.22 -7.55 -6.64
C SER A 109 10.41 -9.05 -6.53
N GLY A 110 9.40 -9.81 -6.99
CA GLY A 110 9.43 -11.28 -6.93
C GLY A 110 9.29 -11.86 -5.52
N ARG A 111 9.06 -11.01 -4.48
CA ARG A 111 8.88 -11.44 -3.09
C ARG A 111 7.40 -11.39 -2.70
N GLU A 112 6.62 -12.30 -3.28
CA GLU A 112 5.19 -12.46 -2.95
C GLU A 112 4.96 -12.76 -1.47
N ASP A 113 5.90 -13.49 -0.84
CA ASP A 113 5.88 -13.82 0.58
C ASP A 113 5.93 -12.56 1.47
N ILE A 114 6.73 -11.55 1.08
CA ILE A 114 6.82 -10.27 1.80
C ILE A 114 5.54 -9.45 1.57
N ALA A 115 5.06 -9.35 0.33
CA ALA A 115 3.83 -8.65 0.00
C ALA A 115 2.63 -9.24 0.76
N LEU A 116 2.50 -10.56 0.77
CA LEU A 116 1.47 -11.28 1.53
C LEU A 116 1.59 -11.01 3.03
N SER A 117 2.79 -11.11 3.60
CA SER A 117 3.02 -10.88 5.03
C SER A 117 2.69 -9.43 5.43
N LEU A 118 3.01 -8.43 4.59
CA LEU A 118 2.64 -7.04 4.85
C LEU A 118 1.11 -6.86 4.90
N ILE A 119 0.37 -7.49 4.00
CA ILE A 119 -1.10 -7.43 3.99
C ILE A 119 -1.67 -8.17 5.21
N GLU A 120 -1.16 -9.36 5.54
CA GLU A 120 -1.62 -10.12 6.72
C GLU A 120 -1.38 -9.37 8.03
N GLU A 121 -0.22 -8.73 8.18
CA GLU A 121 0.07 -7.92 9.37
C GLU A 121 -0.76 -6.63 9.40
N SER A 122 -1.13 -6.07 8.24
CA SER A 122 -2.07 -4.95 8.16
C SER A 122 -3.47 -5.38 8.62
N GLU A 123 -3.95 -6.55 8.20
CA GLU A 123 -5.22 -7.12 8.67
C GLU A 123 -5.20 -7.35 10.20
N ASN A 124 -4.08 -7.88 10.74
CA ASN A 124 -3.91 -8.07 12.19
C ASN A 124 -4.00 -6.73 12.94
N PHE A 125 -3.30 -5.69 12.44
CA PHE A 125 -3.37 -4.34 13.00
C PHE A 125 -4.80 -3.81 13.01
N PHE A 126 -5.56 -3.98 11.93
CA PHE A 126 -6.94 -3.51 11.83
C PHE A 126 -7.87 -4.28 12.79
N ILE A 127 -7.71 -5.60 12.91
CA ILE A 127 -8.47 -6.41 13.86
C ILE A 127 -8.20 -5.98 15.31
N GLU A 128 -6.93 -5.75 15.68
CA GLU A 128 -6.52 -5.28 17.01
C GLU A 128 -7.11 -3.90 17.33
N ASN A 129 -7.23 -3.03 16.33
CA ASN A 129 -7.83 -1.70 16.47
C ASN A 129 -9.36 -1.70 16.30
N LYS A 130 -9.99 -2.88 16.14
CA LYS A 130 -11.45 -3.06 16.05
C LYS A 130 -12.07 -2.27 14.89
N THR A 131 -11.42 -2.25 13.75
CA THR A 131 -11.99 -1.64 12.55
C THR A 131 -13.17 -2.46 12.04
N ASP A 132 -14.15 -1.78 11.45
CA ASP A 132 -15.34 -2.41 10.84
C ASP A 132 -15.08 -2.80 9.38
N ILE A 133 -14.30 -1.98 8.68
CA ILE A 133 -14.01 -2.13 7.26
C ILE A 133 -12.52 -1.93 7.01
N GLU A 134 -11.95 -2.78 6.18
CA GLU A 134 -10.60 -2.63 5.62
C GLU A 134 -10.70 -2.18 4.17
N SER A 135 -9.82 -1.30 3.73
CA SER A 135 -9.76 -0.90 2.33
C SER A 135 -8.34 -0.62 1.83
N ALA A 136 -8.16 -0.76 0.53
CA ALA A 136 -6.93 -0.44 -0.17
C ALA A 136 -7.25 0.07 -1.58
N TRP A 137 -6.40 0.94 -2.10
CA TRP A 137 -6.40 1.29 -3.52
C TRP A 137 -5.07 0.84 -4.11
N VAL A 138 -5.17 0.07 -5.17
CA VAL A 138 -4.01 -0.46 -5.89
C VAL A 138 -4.25 -0.38 -7.37
N SER A 139 -3.20 -0.42 -8.17
CA SER A 139 -3.31 -0.59 -9.62
C SER A 139 -4.20 -1.78 -9.93
N GLY A 140 -5.07 -1.66 -10.93
CA GLY A 140 -6.12 -2.64 -11.25
C GLY A 140 -5.63 -4.03 -11.68
N SER A 141 -4.31 -4.24 -11.70
CA SER A 141 -3.68 -5.53 -11.99
C SER A 141 -2.32 -5.61 -11.28
N GLY A 142 -1.87 -6.81 -10.97
CA GLY A 142 -0.58 -7.09 -10.37
C GLY A 142 -0.66 -7.67 -8.97
N LEU A 143 0.49 -7.92 -8.39
CA LEU A 143 0.68 -8.72 -7.17
C LEU A 143 -0.26 -8.32 -6.01
N TYR A 144 -0.31 -7.04 -5.65
CA TYR A 144 -1.14 -6.60 -4.52
C TYR A 144 -2.64 -6.77 -4.79
N ASN A 145 -3.08 -6.50 -6.03
CA ASN A 145 -4.47 -6.73 -6.42
C ASN A 145 -4.86 -8.21 -6.25
N ASP A 146 -4.00 -9.11 -6.70
CA ASP A 146 -4.25 -10.55 -6.66
C ASP A 146 -4.26 -11.09 -5.23
N ILE A 147 -3.32 -10.61 -4.39
CA ILE A 147 -3.29 -10.98 -2.96
C ILE A 147 -4.54 -10.46 -2.25
N LEU A 148 -4.94 -9.21 -2.45
CA LEU A 148 -6.15 -8.64 -1.81
C LEU A 148 -7.40 -9.41 -2.20
N LEU A 149 -7.55 -9.79 -3.47
CA LEU A 149 -8.66 -10.63 -3.93
C LEU A 149 -8.64 -12.01 -3.23
N ALA A 150 -7.48 -12.66 -3.16
CA ALA A 150 -7.31 -13.96 -2.48
C ALA A 150 -7.60 -13.87 -0.97
N LYS A 151 -7.35 -12.71 -0.35
CA LYS A 151 -7.65 -12.42 1.05
C LYS A 151 -9.12 -12.03 1.28
N GLY A 152 -9.95 -12.03 0.23
CA GLY A 152 -11.39 -11.79 0.31
C GLY A 152 -11.81 -10.33 0.24
N PHE A 153 -10.91 -9.44 -0.14
CA PHE A 153 -11.29 -8.08 -0.51
C PHE A 153 -12.13 -8.13 -1.78
N LYS A 154 -13.14 -7.27 -1.85
CA LYS A 154 -14.04 -7.17 -3.00
C LYS A 154 -13.76 -5.87 -3.73
N PRO A 155 -13.61 -5.90 -5.06
CA PRO A 155 -13.49 -4.69 -5.83
C PRO A 155 -14.79 -3.89 -5.76
N LEU A 156 -14.68 -2.62 -5.47
CA LEU A 156 -15.73 -1.65 -5.62
C LEU A 156 -15.70 -1.07 -7.05
N ARG A 157 -16.57 -0.09 -7.29
CA ARG A 157 -16.59 0.60 -8.59
C ARG A 157 -15.20 1.18 -8.87
N PRO A 158 -14.57 0.84 -10.01
CA PRO A 158 -13.25 1.34 -10.35
C PRO A 158 -13.26 2.86 -10.47
N ARG A 159 -12.18 3.50 -10.02
CA ARG A 159 -11.97 4.93 -10.16
C ARG A 159 -11.07 5.18 -11.37
N PRO A 160 -11.52 5.95 -12.37
CA PRO A 160 -10.67 6.29 -13.50
C PRO A 160 -9.60 7.28 -13.06
N LEU A 161 -8.35 7.01 -13.39
CA LEU A 161 -7.28 8.00 -13.33
C LEU A 161 -7.35 8.86 -14.59
N ILE A 162 -7.56 10.17 -14.40
CA ILE A 162 -7.64 11.10 -15.51
C ILE A 162 -6.26 11.69 -15.76
N CYS A 163 -5.67 11.35 -16.91
CA CYS A 163 -4.40 11.91 -17.36
C CYS A 163 -4.64 12.82 -18.57
N ARG A 164 -4.17 14.06 -18.50
CA ARG A 164 -4.12 14.97 -19.66
C ARG A 164 -2.71 14.99 -20.22
N LEU A 165 -2.56 14.55 -21.45
CA LEU A 165 -1.31 14.64 -22.19
C LEU A 165 -1.19 16.04 -22.82
N ASN A 166 -0.35 16.89 -22.27
CA ASN A 166 -0.10 18.25 -22.78
C ASN A 166 1.02 18.31 -23.85
N PHE A 167 1.58 17.15 -24.22
CA PHE A 167 2.76 17.02 -25.06
C PHE A 167 2.52 16.00 -26.18
N ASP A 168 3.58 15.64 -26.90
CA ASP A 168 3.55 14.64 -27.98
C ASP A 168 2.89 13.32 -27.52
N LYS A 169 1.74 13.00 -28.11
CA LYS A 169 0.93 11.85 -27.75
C LYS A 169 1.69 10.52 -27.93
N GLU A 170 2.57 10.45 -28.93
CA GLU A 170 3.31 9.20 -29.22
C GLU A 170 4.34 8.90 -28.12
N LYS A 171 5.07 9.91 -27.66
CA LYS A 171 6.06 9.79 -26.58
C LYS A 171 5.43 9.33 -25.28
N TYR A 172 4.18 9.71 -25.02
CA TYR A 172 3.49 9.44 -23.76
C TYR A 172 2.43 8.32 -23.84
N LYS A 173 2.40 7.55 -24.92
CA LYS A 173 1.55 6.35 -25.02
C LYS A 173 1.65 5.41 -23.79
N PRO A 174 2.83 5.20 -23.17
CA PRO A 174 2.94 4.39 -21.96
C PRO A 174 2.03 4.85 -20.80
N VAL A 175 1.74 6.17 -20.71
CA VAL A 175 0.87 6.74 -19.68
C VAL A 175 -0.58 6.24 -19.82
N LEU A 176 -1.01 5.87 -21.02
CA LEU A 176 -2.37 5.39 -21.26
C LEU A 176 -2.57 3.90 -20.92
N ASN A 177 -1.49 3.19 -20.61
CA ASN A 177 -1.56 1.78 -20.23
C ASN A 177 -1.49 1.65 -18.71
N GLY A 178 -2.60 1.22 -18.08
CA GLY A 178 -2.71 1.05 -16.63
C GLY A 178 -1.68 0.09 -16.03
N LYS A 179 -1.20 -0.88 -16.80
CA LYS A 179 -0.15 -1.81 -16.36
C LYS A 179 1.20 -1.17 -16.11
N ASN A 180 1.43 0.04 -16.64
CA ASN A 180 2.67 0.76 -16.44
C ASN A 180 2.68 1.55 -15.12
N TRP A 181 1.54 1.64 -14.44
CA TRP A 181 1.39 2.44 -13.24
C TRP A 181 1.53 1.61 -11.97
N TYR A 182 2.33 2.12 -11.06
CA TYR A 182 2.25 1.76 -9.66
C TYR A 182 1.52 2.88 -8.93
N PHE A 183 0.35 2.55 -8.40
CA PHE A 183 -0.54 3.53 -7.79
C PHE A 183 -1.15 2.96 -6.51
N THR A 184 -1.14 3.76 -5.46
CA THR A 184 -1.76 3.44 -4.17
C THR A 184 -2.66 4.59 -3.71
N MET A 185 -3.40 4.42 -2.64
CA MET A 185 -4.21 5.48 -2.04
C MET A 185 -3.35 6.70 -1.66
N GLY A 186 -2.09 6.47 -1.28
CA GLY A 186 -1.13 7.50 -0.91
C GLY A 186 -0.75 8.48 -2.02
N ASP A 187 -0.96 8.09 -3.28
CA ASP A 187 -0.67 8.94 -4.44
C ASP A 187 -1.82 9.91 -4.76
N THR A 188 -2.89 9.91 -3.97
CA THR A 188 -4.02 10.82 -4.13
C THR A 188 -3.98 11.99 -3.16
N THR A 189 -4.73 13.05 -3.49
CA THR A 189 -4.98 14.15 -2.55
C THR A 189 -6.16 13.88 -1.63
N GLU A 190 -6.97 12.86 -1.94
CA GLU A 190 -8.20 12.48 -1.21
C GLU A 190 -7.90 11.51 -0.05
N ILE A 191 -6.87 11.76 0.74
CA ILE A 191 -6.66 11.00 1.96
C ILE A 191 -7.42 11.69 3.07
N PHE A 192 -8.57 11.15 3.40
CA PHE A 192 -9.49 11.64 4.42
C PHE A 192 -8.88 11.61 5.82
#